data_15f5fc653af151ad0a48d53456990b89
#
_entry.id   15f5fc653af151ad0a48d53456990b89
#
_cell.length_a   1.000
_cell.length_b   1.000
_cell.length_c   1.000
_cell.angle_alpha   90.00
_cell.angle_beta   90.00
_cell.angle_gamma   90.00
#
_symmetry.space_group_name_H-M   'P 1'
#
loop_
_entity.id
_entity.type
_entity.pdbx_description
1 polymer ?
#
loop_
_entity_poly.entity_id
_entity_poly.type
_entity_poly.pdbx_seq_one_letter_code
_entity_poly.pdbx_strand_id
1 'polypeptide(L)'
;MPSAKLWIAAISLLLVPAAGATSVAILVTSQMILIAADGIDTKTTNGHDSFEPYCKIRSQGSVFYTAAGDLSIPEINFNLWTLARGAVRGSQSMQEIAGRIERSVLDRLPAIIDRSKVADPRAYARWLTGTPVLLIAFAAFENDVPRVVAVSFPLDSRGAILKPIRNRLGGPGVTVDTGFFGYNERMKAAASSRTAAAWQPRFKKHPIAFMQGLIQLEIDQARRDHRRDVGPPIAVLKITRTGGAFAAGHKGACP
;
A
#
# COMPACT_ATOMS: atom_id res chain seq x y z
N MET A 1 34.15 20.50 20.47
CA MET A 1 33.74 19.59 19.37
C MET A 1 32.50 18.84 19.84
N PRO A 2 31.29 19.13 19.33
CA PRO A 2 30.10 18.40 19.71
C PRO A 2 30.03 17.09 18.93
N SER A 3 29.93 15.98 19.64
CA SER A 3 29.76 14.63 19.11
C SER A 3 28.46 14.56 18.29
N ALA A 4 28.59 14.27 17.00
CA ALA A 4 27.46 13.94 16.16
C ALA A 4 26.83 12.65 16.67
N LYS A 5 25.74 12.77 17.46
CA LYS A 5 24.88 11.64 17.78
C LYS A 5 24.23 11.16 16.48
N LEU A 6 24.70 10.02 15.99
CA LEU A 6 24.12 9.28 14.89
C LEU A 6 22.72 8.82 15.33
N TRP A 7 21.68 9.57 14.96
CA TRP A 7 20.31 9.11 15.08
C TRP A 7 20.08 8.10 13.96
N ILE A 8 20.21 6.82 14.29
CA ILE A 8 19.69 5.74 13.45
C ILE A 8 18.18 5.87 13.51
N ALA A 9 17.58 6.45 12.47
CA ALA A 9 16.13 6.40 12.29
C ALA A 9 15.74 4.92 12.24
N ALA A 10 14.97 4.46 13.21
CA ALA A 10 14.40 3.13 13.21
C ALA A 10 13.50 3.03 11.98
N ILE A 11 13.96 2.31 10.95
CA ILE A 11 13.14 1.92 9.80
C ILE A 11 12.20 0.85 10.34
N SER A 12 10.96 1.27 10.66
CA SER A 12 9.89 0.31 10.97
C SER A 12 9.55 -0.42 9.69
N LEU A 13 10.28 -1.50 9.41
CA LEU A 13 10.01 -2.37 8.27
C LEU A 13 8.69 -3.09 8.53
N LEU A 14 7.64 -2.65 7.86
CA LEU A 14 6.41 -3.43 7.77
C LEU A 14 6.71 -4.68 6.92
N LEU A 15 7.09 -5.77 7.58
CA LEU A 15 7.27 -7.08 6.98
C LEU A 15 5.90 -7.67 6.65
N VAL A 16 5.27 -7.17 5.59
CA VAL A 16 4.06 -7.79 5.02
C VAL A 16 4.50 -8.52 3.75
N PRO A 17 4.40 -9.86 3.69
CA PRO A 17 4.66 -10.61 2.46
C PRO A 17 3.73 -10.12 1.34
N ALA A 18 4.16 -10.28 0.11
CA ALA A 18 3.50 -9.74 -1.06
C ALA A 18 2.06 -10.25 -1.20
N ALA A 19 1.09 -9.37 -0.98
CA ALA A 19 -0.31 -9.59 -1.32
C ALA A 19 -0.52 -9.11 -2.75
N GLY A 20 -0.89 -10.03 -3.65
CA GLY A 20 -1.41 -9.70 -4.99
C GLY A 20 -0.50 -8.87 -5.90
N ALA A 21 -1.01 -8.59 -7.06
CA ALA A 21 -0.42 -7.87 -8.17
C ALA A 21 -0.34 -6.33 -7.98
N THR A 22 0.18 -5.86 -6.89
CA THR A 22 0.27 -4.42 -6.60
C THR A 22 1.58 -4.13 -5.88
N SER A 23 2.27 -3.07 -6.29
CA SER A 23 3.44 -2.55 -5.58
C SER A 23 3.14 -1.14 -5.08
N VAL A 24 3.23 -0.94 -3.77
CA VAL A 24 3.02 0.37 -3.13
C VAL A 24 4.19 0.70 -2.23
N ALA A 25 4.67 1.92 -2.33
CA ALA A 25 5.62 2.52 -1.39
C ALA A 25 5.01 3.76 -0.76
N ILE A 26 5.14 3.90 0.54
CA ILE A 26 4.74 5.10 1.28
C ILE A 26 5.96 5.65 2.00
N LEU A 27 6.10 6.96 1.95
CA LEU A 27 7.13 7.68 2.66
C LEU A 27 6.50 8.86 3.39
N VAL A 28 6.80 8.97 4.67
CA VAL A 28 6.28 10.00 5.55
C VAL A 28 7.43 10.84 6.08
N THR A 29 7.29 12.15 6.00
CA THR A 29 8.16 13.12 6.68
C THR A 29 7.29 14.07 7.50
N SER A 30 7.88 14.93 8.31
CA SER A 30 7.14 15.96 9.05
C SER A 30 6.38 16.95 8.15
N GLN A 31 6.73 17.06 6.87
CA GLN A 31 6.17 18.05 5.94
C GLN A 31 5.29 17.45 4.83
N MET A 32 5.44 16.16 4.53
CA MET A 32 4.72 15.51 3.44
C MET A 32 4.58 14.01 3.64
N ILE A 33 3.56 13.46 2.98
CA ILE A 33 3.43 12.03 2.72
C ILE A 33 3.53 11.84 1.20
N LEU A 34 4.33 10.88 0.75
CA LEU A 34 4.37 10.42 -0.63
C LEU A 34 3.82 9.00 -0.70
N ILE A 35 2.93 8.76 -1.64
CA ILE A 35 2.42 7.44 -1.98
C ILE A 35 2.79 7.18 -3.43
N ALA A 36 3.56 6.13 -3.69
CA ALA A 36 3.83 5.64 -5.03
C ALA A 36 3.21 4.27 -5.22
N ALA A 37 2.57 4.06 -6.37
CA ALA A 37 1.98 2.79 -6.73
C ALA A 37 2.21 2.47 -8.21
N ASP A 38 2.32 1.18 -8.53
CA ASP A 38 2.23 0.71 -9.91
C ASP A 38 0.81 0.87 -10.44
N GLY A 39 0.67 0.92 -11.77
CA GLY A 39 -0.58 1.30 -12.42
C GLY A 39 -1.26 0.18 -13.22
N ILE A 40 -1.07 -1.08 -12.87
CA ILE A 40 -1.74 -2.20 -13.56
C ILE A 40 -2.78 -2.86 -12.66
N ASP A 41 -3.98 -3.04 -13.20
CA ASP A 41 -5.01 -3.94 -12.66
C ASP A 41 -5.06 -5.21 -13.48
N THR A 42 -5.22 -6.35 -12.80
CA THR A 42 -5.38 -7.65 -13.43
C THR A 42 -6.83 -8.07 -13.30
N LYS A 43 -7.50 -8.26 -14.42
CA LYS A 43 -8.86 -8.81 -14.47
C LYS A 43 -8.80 -10.21 -15.06
N THR A 44 -9.24 -11.19 -14.30
CA THR A 44 -9.38 -12.57 -14.78
C THR A 44 -10.82 -12.82 -15.20
N THR A 45 -11.05 -13.07 -16.49
CA THR A 45 -12.36 -13.39 -17.04
C THR A 45 -12.26 -14.72 -17.80
N ASN A 46 -13.06 -15.71 -17.42
CA ASN A 46 -13.04 -17.06 -18.03
C ASN A 46 -11.64 -17.69 -18.07
N GLY A 47 -10.84 -17.49 -17.01
CA GLY A 47 -9.48 -18.04 -16.92
C GLY A 47 -8.42 -17.29 -17.76
N HIS A 48 -8.79 -16.17 -18.39
CA HIS A 48 -7.86 -15.31 -19.13
C HIS A 48 -7.62 -14.01 -18.37
N ASP A 49 -6.34 -13.67 -18.16
CA ASP A 49 -5.94 -12.42 -17.53
C ASP A 49 -5.84 -11.30 -18.56
N SER A 50 -6.48 -10.17 -18.26
CA SER A 50 -6.29 -8.90 -18.94
C SER A 50 -5.61 -7.90 -18.00
N PHE A 51 -4.78 -7.02 -18.56
CA PHE A 51 -3.98 -6.07 -17.81
C PHE A 51 -4.31 -4.67 -18.30
N GLU A 52 -4.90 -3.86 -17.42
CA GLU A 52 -5.36 -2.52 -17.78
C GLU A 52 -4.70 -1.46 -16.87
N PRO A 53 -4.42 -0.25 -17.42
CA PRO A 53 -4.00 0.86 -16.56
C PRO A 53 -5.06 1.18 -15.52
N TYR A 54 -4.65 1.27 -14.26
CA TYR A 54 -5.56 1.49 -13.14
C TYR A 54 -4.95 2.39 -12.06
N CYS A 55 -5.75 3.31 -11.53
CA CYS A 55 -5.31 4.11 -10.41
C CYS A 55 -5.51 3.38 -9.08
N LYS A 56 -4.41 3.05 -8.43
CA LYS A 56 -4.38 2.39 -7.13
C LYS A 56 -4.35 3.36 -5.94
N ILE A 57 -4.43 4.67 -6.21
CA ILE A 57 -4.50 5.71 -5.19
C ILE A 57 -5.84 6.44 -5.35
N ARG A 58 -6.63 6.48 -4.29
CA ARG A 58 -7.95 7.11 -4.25
C ARG A 58 -8.00 8.17 -3.17
N SER A 59 -9.04 8.99 -3.19
CA SER A 59 -9.27 9.99 -2.15
C SER A 59 -10.75 10.11 -1.78
N GLN A 60 -10.98 10.59 -0.56
CA GLN A 60 -12.26 11.06 -0.07
C GLN A 60 -12.02 12.24 0.86
N GLY A 61 -12.36 13.45 0.42
CA GLY A 61 -11.97 14.68 1.12
C GLY A 61 -10.45 14.82 1.22
N SER A 62 -9.95 15.07 2.42
CA SER A 62 -8.50 15.19 2.70
C SER A 62 -7.79 13.87 2.97
N VAL A 63 -8.51 12.74 2.94
CA VAL A 63 -7.93 11.42 3.18
C VAL A 63 -7.67 10.73 1.85
N PHE A 64 -6.43 10.26 1.68
CA PHE A 64 -5.99 9.47 0.53
C PHE A 64 -5.80 8.02 0.97
N TYR A 65 -6.07 7.07 0.08
CA TYR A 65 -5.91 5.66 0.41
C TYR A 65 -5.46 4.85 -0.79
N THR A 66 -4.76 3.77 -0.50
CA THR A 66 -4.22 2.81 -1.46
C THR A 66 -4.35 1.40 -0.89
N ALA A 67 -4.43 0.40 -1.76
CA ALA A 67 -4.65 -0.97 -1.32
C ALA A 67 -3.93 -1.98 -2.20
N ALA A 68 -3.75 -3.19 -1.64
CA ALA A 68 -3.24 -4.38 -2.31
C ALA A 68 -4.09 -5.60 -1.94
N GLY A 69 -4.19 -6.57 -2.86
CA GLY A 69 -5.03 -7.76 -2.76
C GLY A 69 -6.22 -7.70 -3.71
N ASP A 70 -7.24 -8.51 -3.47
CA ASP A 70 -8.47 -8.53 -4.26
C ASP A 70 -9.32 -7.28 -3.95
N LEU A 71 -9.28 -6.30 -4.84
CA LEU A 71 -9.88 -4.99 -4.62
C LEU A 71 -11.38 -4.96 -4.95
N SER A 72 -11.83 -5.86 -5.85
CA SER A 72 -13.24 -5.95 -6.26
C SER A 72 -13.56 -7.37 -6.71
N ILE A 73 -14.64 -7.92 -6.17
CA ILE A 73 -15.15 -9.26 -6.48
C ILE A 73 -16.67 -9.13 -6.69
N PRO A 74 -17.12 -8.91 -7.94
CA PRO A 74 -18.52 -8.64 -8.24
C PRO A 74 -19.47 -9.75 -7.80
N GLU A 75 -19.06 -11.03 -7.90
CA GLU A 75 -19.88 -12.20 -7.61
C GLU A 75 -20.35 -12.26 -6.16
N ILE A 76 -19.59 -11.64 -5.24
CA ILE A 76 -19.96 -11.55 -3.82
C ILE A 76 -20.28 -10.11 -3.40
N ASN A 77 -20.49 -9.22 -4.38
CA ASN A 77 -20.74 -7.79 -4.15
C ASN A 77 -19.69 -7.15 -3.22
N PHE A 78 -18.43 -7.51 -3.42
CA PHE A 78 -17.30 -6.93 -2.69
C PHE A 78 -16.59 -5.87 -3.51
N ASN A 79 -16.40 -4.69 -2.92
CA ASN A 79 -15.59 -3.62 -3.50
C ASN A 79 -14.91 -2.83 -2.37
N LEU A 80 -13.59 -3.03 -2.23
CA LEU A 80 -12.79 -2.42 -1.17
C LEU A 80 -12.79 -0.89 -1.24
N TRP A 81 -12.83 -0.32 -2.45
CA TRP A 81 -12.86 1.14 -2.62
C TRP A 81 -14.16 1.76 -2.09
N THR A 82 -15.29 1.07 -2.28
CA THR A 82 -16.59 1.49 -1.71
C THR A 82 -16.58 1.41 -0.19
N LEU A 83 -16.04 0.33 0.37
CA LEU A 83 -15.88 0.18 1.82
C LEU A 83 -14.94 1.25 2.40
N ALA A 84 -13.81 1.51 1.73
CA ALA A 84 -12.86 2.54 2.14
C ALA A 84 -13.49 3.94 2.14
N ARG A 85 -14.23 4.28 1.09
CA ARG A 85 -14.98 5.55 1.00
C ARG A 85 -15.99 5.67 2.13
N GLY A 86 -16.72 4.59 2.43
CA GLY A 86 -17.67 4.53 3.54
C GLY A 86 -16.98 4.69 4.90
N ALA A 87 -15.80 4.08 5.08
CA ALA A 87 -15.03 4.20 6.31
C ALA A 87 -14.54 5.64 6.56
N VAL A 88 -14.14 6.36 5.49
CA VAL A 88 -13.69 7.76 5.60
C VAL A 88 -14.84 8.72 5.88
N ARG A 89 -16.01 8.49 5.27
CA ARG A 89 -17.18 9.37 5.47
C ARG A 89 -17.63 9.40 6.92
N GLY A 90 -17.69 10.62 7.50
CA GLY A 90 -18.13 10.83 8.86
C GLY A 90 -17.16 10.34 9.94
N SER A 91 -15.93 9.95 9.58
CA SER A 91 -14.87 9.68 10.54
C SER A 91 -14.14 10.96 10.92
N GLN A 92 -13.81 11.08 12.21
CA GLN A 92 -13.11 12.24 12.77
C GLN A 92 -11.61 11.98 12.97
N SER A 93 -11.16 10.73 12.85
CA SER A 93 -9.76 10.35 13.04
C SER A 93 -9.33 9.17 12.18
N MET A 94 -8.02 9.07 11.92
CA MET A 94 -7.41 7.93 11.23
C MET A 94 -7.65 6.61 11.98
N GLN A 95 -7.73 6.66 13.30
CA GLN A 95 -8.03 5.50 14.13
C GLN A 95 -9.47 5.00 13.94
N GLU A 96 -10.41 5.92 13.81
CA GLU A 96 -11.82 5.58 13.54
C GLU A 96 -11.99 5.00 12.13
N ILE A 97 -11.31 5.57 11.13
CA ILE A 97 -11.28 5.03 9.76
C ILE A 97 -10.79 3.59 9.79
N ALA A 98 -9.66 3.31 10.47
CA ALA A 98 -9.13 1.97 10.61
C ALA A 98 -10.12 1.00 11.27
N GLY A 99 -10.81 1.42 12.32
CA GLY A 99 -11.82 0.60 12.99
C GLY A 99 -13.05 0.32 12.14
N ARG A 100 -13.48 1.27 11.31
CA ARG A 100 -14.61 1.09 10.39
C ARG A 100 -14.27 0.14 9.25
N ILE A 101 -13.11 0.31 8.62
CA ILE A 101 -12.69 -0.57 7.52
C ILE A 101 -12.45 -2.00 8.01
N GLU A 102 -11.88 -2.19 9.20
CA GLU A 102 -11.72 -3.51 9.80
C GLU A 102 -13.05 -4.25 9.91
N ARG A 103 -14.06 -3.64 10.53
CA ARG A 103 -15.39 -4.27 10.66
C ARG A 103 -15.97 -4.60 9.30
N SER A 104 -15.98 -3.63 8.37
CA SER A 104 -16.58 -3.81 7.05
C SER A 104 -15.90 -4.90 6.22
N VAL A 105 -14.59 -5.07 6.35
CA VAL A 105 -13.86 -6.13 5.64
C VAL A 105 -14.03 -7.47 6.33
N LEU A 106 -13.96 -7.53 7.66
CA LEU A 106 -14.13 -8.79 8.41
C LEU A 106 -15.48 -9.44 8.11
N ASP A 107 -16.54 -8.65 7.95
CA ASP A 107 -17.87 -9.15 7.59
C ASP A 107 -17.92 -9.82 6.19
N ARG A 108 -16.98 -9.50 5.31
CA ARG A 108 -16.89 -10.00 3.93
C ARG A 108 -15.80 -11.04 3.71
N LEU A 109 -14.84 -11.09 4.62
CA LEU A 109 -13.62 -11.89 4.48
C LEU A 109 -13.89 -13.40 4.30
N PRO A 110 -14.85 -14.03 5.00
CA PRO A 110 -15.19 -15.43 4.77
C PRO A 110 -15.58 -15.71 3.32
N ALA A 111 -16.45 -14.89 2.74
CA ALA A 111 -16.90 -15.05 1.35
C ALA A 111 -15.76 -14.86 0.34
N ILE A 112 -14.83 -13.93 0.60
CA ILE A 112 -13.63 -13.72 -0.22
C ILE A 112 -12.76 -14.98 -0.21
N ILE A 113 -12.52 -15.54 0.99
CA ILE A 113 -11.70 -16.73 1.18
C ILE A 113 -12.32 -17.93 0.47
N ASP A 114 -13.60 -18.18 0.69
CA ASP A 114 -14.30 -19.35 0.12
C ASP A 114 -14.35 -19.30 -1.42
N ARG A 115 -14.57 -18.10 -1.98
CA ARG A 115 -14.47 -17.91 -3.43
C ARG A 115 -13.08 -18.20 -3.94
N SER A 116 -12.06 -17.65 -3.28
CA SER A 116 -10.68 -17.76 -3.76
C SER A 116 -10.12 -19.18 -3.66
N LYS A 117 -10.58 -19.99 -2.71
CA LYS A 117 -10.25 -21.43 -2.67
C LYS A 117 -10.61 -22.13 -3.99
N VAL A 118 -11.68 -21.71 -4.65
CA VAL A 118 -12.17 -22.32 -5.90
C VAL A 118 -11.66 -21.57 -7.13
N ALA A 119 -11.79 -20.24 -7.15
CA ALA A 119 -11.54 -19.43 -8.33
C ALA A 119 -10.07 -19.03 -8.52
N ASP A 120 -9.29 -18.89 -7.43
CA ASP A 120 -7.85 -18.62 -7.46
C ASP A 120 -7.10 -19.37 -6.34
N PRO A 121 -6.93 -20.71 -6.48
CA PRO A 121 -6.22 -21.51 -5.49
C PRO A 121 -4.78 -21.05 -5.24
N ARG A 122 -4.14 -20.40 -6.22
CA ARG A 122 -2.79 -19.87 -6.08
C ARG A 122 -2.75 -18.66 -5.14
N ALA A 123 -3.71 -17.74 -5.26
CA ALA A 123 -3.83 -16.65 -4.32
C ALA A 123 -4.10 -17.18 -2.91
N TYR A 124 -5.04 -18.10 -2.76
CA TYR A 124 -5.32 -18.73 -1.48
C TYR A 124 -4.09 -19.39 -0.85
N ALA A 125 -3.30 -20.16 -1.63
CA ALA A 125 -2.07 -20.76 -1.14
C ALA A 125 -1.06 -19.72 -0.63
N ARG A 126 -0.93 -18.56 -1.30
CA ARG A 126 -0.07 -17.46 -0.82
C ARG A 126 -0.56 -16.89 0.52
N TRP A 127 -1.86 -16.81 0.73
CA TRP A 127 -2.41 -16.32 2.01
C TRP A 127 -2.06 -17.25 3.17
N LEU A 128 -2.03 -18.58 2.95
CA LEU A 128 -1.63 -19.56 3.95
C LEU A 128 -0.13 -19.47 4.31
N THR A 129 0.68 -18.83 3.49
CA THR A 129 2.12 -18.62 3.74
C THR A 129 2.45 -17.24 4.31
N GLY A 130 1.44 -16.50 4.81
CA GLY A 130 1.62 -15.24 5.51
C GLY A 130 1.42 -13.98 4.66
N THR A 131 1.06 -14.13 3.38
CA THR A 131 0.57 -13.01 2.58
C THR A 131 -0.82 -12.62 3.09
N PRO A 132 -1.11 -11.35 3.41
CA PRO A 132 -2.46 -10.97 3.80
C PRO A 132 -3.42 -11.07 2.61
N VAL A 133 -4.67 -11.44 2.87
CA VAL A 133 -5.75 -11.46 1.87
C VAL A 133 -5.93 -10.07 1.25
N LEU A 134 -5.95 -9.08 2.12
CA LEU A 134 -6.12 -7.67 1.76
C LEU A 134 -5.22 -6.81 2.64
N LEU A 135 -4.77 -5.69 2.07
CA LEU A 135 -4.13 -4.61 2.80
C LEU A 135 -4.66 -3.28 2.26
N ILE A 136 -4.98 -2.36 3.16
CA ILE A 136 -5.36 -0.99 2.80
C ILE A 136 -4.65 0.00 3.71
N ALA A 137 -4.15 1.09 3.12
CA ALA A 137 -3.51 2.18 3.85
C ALA A 137 -4.25 3.49 3.60
N PHE A 138 -4.47 4.24 4.67
CA PHE A 138 -5.03 5.58 4.67
C PHE A 138 -3.96 6.58 5.06
N ALA A 139 -3.93 7.73 4.41
CA ALA A 139 -2.93 8.78 4.61
C ALA A 139 -3.60 10.16 4.65
N ALA A 140 -3.28 10.96 5.65
CA ALA A 140 -3.75 12.34 5.80
C ALA A 140 -2.83 13.13 6.73
N PHE A 141 -3.02 14.44 6.75
CA PHE A 141 -2.58 15.28 7.87
C PHE A 141 -3.73 15.38 8.88
N GLU A 142 -3.47 14.95 10.11
CA GLU A 142 -4.40 15.03 11.25
C GLU A 142 -3.83 15.98 12.28
N ASN A 143 -4.50 17.14 12.48
CA ASN A 143 -3.98 18.22 13.34
C ASN A 143 -2.54 18.64 12.94
N ASP A 144 -2.31 18.87 11.67
CA ASP A 144 -1.01 19.21 11.08
C ASP A 144 0.10 18.15 11.21
N VAL A 145 -0.23 16.98 11.71
CA VAL A 145 0.69 15.86 11.86
C VAL A 145 0.45 14.84 10.73
N PRO A 146 1.47 14.47 9.95
CA PRO A 146 1.32 13.45 8.91
C PRO A 146 1.08 12.10 9.55
N ARG A 147 0.04 11.41 9.11
CA ARG A 147 -0.34 10.09 9.61
C ARG A 147 -0.69 9.15 8.48
N VAL A 148 -0.22 7.94 8.61
CA VAL A 148 -0.64 6.81 7.79
C VAL A 148 -1.07 5.68 8.71
N VAL A 149 -2.19 5.07 8.42
CA VAL A 149 -2.65 3.84 9.08
C VAL A 149 -2.89 2.80 8.01
N ALA A 150 -2.18 1.69 8.09
CA ALA A 150 -2.37 0.53 7.23
C ALA A 150 -3.02 -0.60 8.02
N VAL A 151 -4.01 -1.25 7.41
CA VAL A 151 -4.73 -2.39 7.98
C VAL A 151 -4.54 -3.58 7.05
N SER A 152 -4.05 -4.69 7.58
CA SER A 152 -3.90 -5.95 6.85
C SER A 152 -4.73 -7.05 7.47
N PHE A 153 -5.19 -7.98 6.64
CA PHE A 153 -6.09 -9.09 7.00
C PHE A 153 -5.39 -10.42 6.72
N PRO A 154 -4.59 -10.92 7.66
CA PRO A 154 -3.86 -12.17 7.49
C PRO A 154 -4.73 -13.39 7.80
N LEU A 155 -4.32 -14.55 7.24
CA LEU A 155 -4.79 -15.86 7.66
C LEU A 155 -3.66 -16.61 8.40
N ASP A 156 -4.04 -17.61 9.19
CA ASP A 156 -3.08 -18.61 9.65
C ASP A 156 -2.81 -19.66 8.56
N SER A 157 -1.88 -20.58 8.81
CA SER A 157 -1.54 -21.65 7.88
C SER A 157 -2.67 -22.67 7.64
N ARG A 158 -3.77 -22.61 8.41
CA ARG A 158 -4.95 -23.47 8.24
C ARG A 158 -6.10 -22.73 7.55
N GLY A 159 -5.91 -21.43 7.24
CA GLY A 159 -6.90 -20.58 6.58
C GLY A 159 -7.87 -19.92 7.55
N ALA A 160 -7.62 -19.93 8.87
CA ALA A 160 -8.43 -19.20 9.83
C ALA A 160 -8.06 -17.71 9.78
N ILE A 161 -9.09 -16.87 9.89
CA ILE A 161 -8.94 -15.41 9.90
C ILE A 161 -8.27 -14.99 11.21
N LEU A 162 -7.11 -14.37 11.10
CA LEU A 162 -6.42 -13.78 12.23
C LEU A 162 -6.94 -12.37 12.53
N LYS A 163 -6.62 -11.87 13.72
CA LYS A 163 -6.91 -10.47 14.07
C LYS A 163 -6.21 -9.55 13.07
N PRO A 164 -6.91 -8.54 12.52
CA PRO A 164 -6.29 -7.55 11.64
C PRO A 164 -5.10 -6.87 12.31
N ILE A 165 -4.05 -6.64 11.50
CA ILE A 165 -2.84 -5.98 11.96
C ILE A 165 -2.90 -4.52 11.54
N ARG A 166 -2.80 -3.60 12.51
CA ARG A 166 -2.71 -2.17 12.27
C ARG A 166 -1.26 -1.71 12.36
N ASN A 167 -0.78 -1.10 11.29
CA ASN A 167 0.53 -0.49 11.24
C ASN A 167 0.38 1.03 11.08
N ARG A 168 1.23 1.79 11.74
CA ARG A 168 1.20 3.25 11.71
C ARG A 168 2.53 3.78 11.22
N LEU A 169 2.46 4.78 10.35
CA LEU A 169 3.62 5.56 9.93
C LEU A 169 3.33 7.04 10.21
N GLY A 170 4.39 7.77 10.50
CA GLY A 170 4.27 9.18 10.86
C GLY A 170 3.88 9.37 12.33
N GLY A 171 3.68 10.62 12.70
CA GLY A 171 3.35 11.04 14.06
C GLY A 171 4.21 12.20 14.52
N PRO A 172 3.99 12.70 15.77
CA PRO A 172 4.78 13.79 16.32
C PRO A 172 6.26 13.39 16.40
N GLY A 173 7.15 14.28 15.94
CA GLY A 173 8.61 14.07 16.01
C GLY A 173 9.18 13.09 14.97
N VAL A 174 8.38 12.53 14.09
CA VAL A 174 8.87 11.66 13.00
C VAL A 174 9.66 12.49 12.00
N THR A 175 10.92 12.09 11.77
CA THR A 175 11.78 12.72 10.77
C THR A 175 11.55 12.11 9.39
N VAL A 176 11.57 10.78 9.31
CA VAL A 176 11.29 9.97 8.10
C VAL A 176 10.77 8.61 8.53
N ASP A 177 9.72 8.14 7.87
CA ASP A 177 9.17 6.80 8.05
C ASP A 177 8.76 6.22 6.69
N THR A 178 8.84 4.90 6.52
CA THR A 178 8.57 4.23 5.23
C THR A 178 7.75 2.96 5.41
N GLY A 179 6.86 2.69 4.46
CA GLY A 179 6.10 1.45 4.37
C GLY A 179 6.05 0.93 2.93
N PHE A 180 6.07 -0.39 2.78
CA PHE A 180 5.98 -1.09 1.49
C PHE A 180 4.92 -2.17 1.55
N PHE A 181 4.07 -2.23 0.52
CA PHE A 181 2.96 -3.19 0.44
C PHE A 181 2.94 -3.88 -0.91
N GLY A 182 2.27 -5.03 -0.95
CA GLY A 182 2.11 -5.81 -2.16
C GLY A 182 3.40 -6.51 -2.58
N TYR A 183 3.68 -6.56 -3.88
CA TYR A 183 4.94 -7.07 -4.41
C TYR A 183 6.06 -6.07 -4.11
N ASN A 184 6.92 -6.36 -3.15
CA ASN A 184 7.80 -5.37 -2.55
C ASN A 184 9.18 -5.93 -2.10
N GLU A 185 9.57 -7.10 -2.61
CA GLU A 185 10.80 -7.76 -2.15
C GLU A 185 12.06 -6.96 -2.47
N ARG A 186 12.13 -6.36 -3.66
CA ARG A 186 13.25 -5.52 -4.06
C ARG A 186 13.28 -4.19 -3.30
N MET A 187 12.12 -3.59 -3.06
CA MET A 187 12.03 -2.39 -2.24
C MET A 187 12.49 -2.66 -0.80
N LYS A 188 12.07 -3.78 -0.21
CA LYS A 188 12.53 -4.22 1.12
C LYS A 188 14.02 -4.45 1.15
N ALA A 189 14.56 -5.21 0.17
CA ALA A 189 15.98 -5.47 0.07
C ALA A 189 16.79 -4.17 -0.09
N ALA A 190 16.30 -3.24 -0.90
CA ALA A 190 16.92 -1.94 -1.07
C ALA A 190 16.87 -1.10 0.22
N ALA A 191 15.75 -1.14 0.97
CA ALA A 191 15.58 -0.40 2.20
C ALA A 191 16.36 -1.00 3.40
N SER A 192 16.54 -2.33 3.44
CA SER A 192 17.21 -3.04 4.54
C SER A 192 18.73 -3.10 4.39
N SER A 193 19.27 -2.81 3.22
CA SER A 193 20.71 -2.92 2.96
C SER A 193 21.48 -1.69 3.44
N ARG A 194 22.84 -1.82 3.55
CA ARG A 194 23.76 -0.68 3.73
C ARG A 194 23.56 0.44 2.70
N THR A 195 22.83 0.16 1.62
CA THR A 195 22.37 1.11 0.60
C THR A 195 21.35 2.12 1.16
N ALA A 196 20.64 1.85 2.26
CA ALA A 196 19.71 2.82 2.83
C ALA A 196 20.39 4.15 3.17
N ALA A 197 21.64 4.11 3.68
CA ALA A 197 22.42 5.31 3.93
C ALA A 197 22.77 6.08 2.64
N ALA A 198 23.01 5.36 1.53
CA ALA A 198 23.28 5.97 0.22
C ALA A 198 22.01 6.54 -0.46
N TRP A 199 20.82 6.15 0.01
CA TRP A 199 19.54 6.59 -0.54
C TRP A 199 19.03 7.89 0.11
N GLN A 200 19.41 8.16 1.36
CA GLN A 200 19.02 9.39 2.05
C GLN A 200 19.34 10.68 1.26
N PRO A 201 20.53 10.86 0.65
CA PRO A 201 20.81 12.04 -0.14
C PRO A 201 19.91 12.18 -1.37
N ARG A 202 19.64 11.07 -2.08
CA ARG A 202 18.75 11.05 -3.26
C ARG A 202 17.31 11.37 -2.87
N PHE A 203 16.83 10.78 -1.76
CA PHE A 203 15.53 11.08 -1.22
C PHE A 203 15.37 12.57 -0.87
N LYS A 204 16.30 13.15 -0.12
CA LYS A 204 16.25 14.57 0.27
C LYS A 204 16.25 15.50 -0.94
N LYS A 205 17.00 15.16 -1.98
CA LYS A 205 17.17 16.00 -3.17
C LYS A 205 16.03 15.82 -4.19
N HIS A 206 15.56 14.59 -4.40
CA HIS A 206 14.58 14.24 -5.44
C HIS A 206 13.57 13.20 -4.93
N PRO A 207 12.68 13.54 -3.98
CA PRO A 207 11.81 12.56 -3.30
C PRO A 207 10.82 11.85 -4.25
N ILE A 208 10.30 12.56 -5.25
CA ILE A 208 9.37 11.98 -6.23
C ILE A 208 10.08 10.96 -7.12
N ALA A 209 11.23 11.32 -7.69
CA ALA A 209 12.03 10.41 -8.52
C ALA A 209 12.52 9.21 -7.70
N PHE A 210 12.81 9.40 -6.42
CA PHE A 210 13.15 8.32 -5.51
C PHE A 210 12.00 7.33 -5.36
N MET A 211 10.77 7.80 -5.12
CA MET A 211 9.59 6.95 -4.98
C MET A 211 9.26 6.21 -6.28
N GLN A 212 9.40 6.87 -7.44
CA GLN A 212 9.27 6.23 -8.75
C GLN A 212 10.31 5.10 -8.93
N GLY A 213 11.57 5.37 -8.54
CA GLY A 213 12.65 4.37 -8.61
C GLY A 213 12.37 3.13 -7.76
N LEU A 214 11.75 3.28 -6.59
CA LEU A 214 11.34 2.15 -5.75
C LEU A 214 10.34 1.24 -6.46
N ILE A 215 9.29 1.81 -7.04
CA ILE A 215 8.29 1.03 -7.78
C ILE A 215 8.90 0.42 -9.04
N GLN A 216 9.81 1.16 -9.72
CA GLN A 216 10.50 0.64 -10.90
C GLN A 216 11.32 -0.61 -10.63
N LEU A 217 11.94 -0.73 -9.44
CA LEU A 217 12.65 -1.95 -9.03
C LEU A 217 11.74 -3.18 -9.04
N GLU A 218 10.48 -3.03 -8.59
CA GLU A 218 9.52 -4.12 -8.57
C GLU A 218 8.97 -4.44 -9.96
N ILE A 219 8.73 -3.42 -10.79
CA ILE A 219 8.33 -3.60 -12.19
C ILE A 219 9.42 -4.37 -12.95
N ASP A 220 10.68 -4.01 -12.76
CA ASP A 220 11.81 -4.68 -13.41
C ASP A 220 11.98 -6.12 -12.91
N GLN A 221 11.70 -6.37 -11.63
CA GLN A 221 11.68 -7.72 -11.09
C GLN A 221 10.51 -8.53 -11.66
N ALA A 222 9.29 -7.96 -11.68
CA ALA A 222 8.11 -8.62 -12.25
C ALA A 222 8.35 -9.01 -13.72
N ARG A 223 8.98 -8.14 -14.52
CA ARG A 223 9.38 -8.45 -15.90
C ARG A 223 10.35 -9.62 -16.01
N ARG A 224 11.37 -9.69 -15.14
CA ARG A 224 12.31 -10.84 -15.07
C ARG A 224 11.60 -12.13 -14.70
N ASP A 225 10.60 -12.06 -13.85
CA ASP A 225 9.80 -13.20 -13.39
C ASP A 225 8.64 -13.53 -14.38
N HIS A 226 8.64 -12.89 -15.57
CA HIS A 226 7.59 -13.03 -16.60
C HIS A 226 6.18 -12.69 -16.10
N ARG A 227 6.07 -11.84 -15.08
CA ARG A 227 4.81 -11.33 -14.54
C ARG A 227 4.38 -10.06 -15.25
N ARG A 228 3.07 -9.89 -15.44
CA ARG A 228 2.45 -8.73 -16.09
C ARG A 228 1.56 -7.92 -15.15
N ASP A 229 1.35 -8.42 -13.96
CA ASP A 229 0.43 -7.89 -12.94
C ASP A 229 1.00 -6.71 -12.13
N VAL A 230 2.25 -6.34 -12.37
CA VAL A 230 2.91 -5.14 -11.85
C VAL A 230 3.54 -4.40 -13.02
N GLY A 231 3.17 -3.13 -13.21
CA GLY A 231 3.65 -2.39 -14.38
C GLY A 231 3.30 -0.91 -14.37
N PRO A 232 3.78 -0.18 -15.39
CA PRO A 232 3.48 1.24 -15.57
C PRO A 232 1.99 1.47 -15.91
N PRO A 233 1.47 2.70 -15.70
CA PRO A 233 2.20 3.88 -15.24
C PRO A 233 2.48 3.84 -13.73
N ILE A 234 3.59 4.48 -13.29
CA ILE A 234 3.86 4.68 -11.87
C ILE A 234 3.20 5.99 -11.43
N ALA A 235 2.19 5.90 -10.57
CA ALA A 235 1.56 7.06 -9.97
C ALA A 235 2.30 7.47 -8.69
N VAL A 236 2.57 8.76 -8.51
CA VAL A 236 3.10 9.32 -7.28
C VAL A 236 2.21 10.47 -6.82
N LEU A 237 1.60 10.30 -5.65
CA LEU A 237 0.82 11.32 -4.97
C LEU A 237 1.68 11.96 -3.87
N LYS A 238 1.69 13.29 -3.83
CA LYS A 238 2.26 14.09 -2.75
C LYS A 238 1.14 14.70 -1.93
N ILE A 239 1.12 14.43 -0.64
CA ILE A 239 0.16 14.98 0.33
C ILE A 239 0.91 15.93 1.25
N THR A 240 0.37 17.12 1.44
CA THR A 240 0.86 18.16 2.36
C THR A 240 -0.28 18.61 3.28
N ARG A 241 -0.01 19.54 4.19
CA ARG A 241 -1.06 20.14 5.04
C ARG A 241 -2.16 20.83 4.23
N THR A 242 -1.84 21.33 3.04
CA THR A 242 -2.79 22.05 2.16
C THR A 242 -3.54 21.13 1.20
N GLY A 243 -3.29 19.81 1.23
CA GLY A 243 -3.95 18.82 0.39
C GLY A 243 -2.98 17.92 -0.37
N GLY A 244 -3.52 17.11 -1.25
CA GLY A 244 -2.76 16.17 -2.08
C GLY A 244 -2.85 16.49 -3.56
N ALA A 245 -1.74 16.28 -4.28
CA ALA A 245 -1.68 16.40 -5.72
C ALA A 245 -0.79 15.31 -6.32
N PHE A 246 -1.20 14.77 -7.47
CA PHE A 246 -0.35 13.84 -8.21
C PHE A 246 0.85 14.56 -8.79
N ALA A 247 2.04 14.08 -8.45
CA ALA A 247 3.31 14.62 -8.91
C ALA A 247 3.84 13.91 -10.17
N ALA A 248 3.36 12.68 -10.43
CA ALA A 248 3.73 11.90 -11.61
C ALA A 248 2.69 10.82 -11.93
N GLY A 249 2.65 10.37 -13.19
CA GLY A 249 2.04 9.12 -13.62
C GLY A 249 0.51 9.02 -13.59
N HIS A 250 -0.23 10.13 -13.40
CA HIS A 250 -1.67 10.04 -13.20
C HIS A 250 -2.54 10.27 -14.46
N LYS A 251 -1.95 10.67 -15.57
CA LYS A 251 -2.71 11.05 -16.79
C LYS A 251 -3.60 9.88 -17.28
N GLY A 252 -4.92 10.05 -17.12
CA GLY A 252 -5.94 9.12 -17.60
C GLY A 252 -6.25 7.92 -16.69
N ALA A 253 -5.42 7.58 -15.72
CA ALA A 253 -5.64 6.42 -14.84
C ALA A 253 -6.16 6.80 -13.43
N CYS A 254 -5.87 8.01 -12.95
CA CYS A 254 -6.32 8.51 -11.65
C CYS A 254 -7.30 9.68 -11.84
N PRO A 255 -8.50 9.63 -11.22
CA PRO A 255 -9.47 10.72 -11.27
C PRO A 255 -9.03 11.94 -10.49
#